data_36c2ab4a3d9f2d32f7cd5fd7f7cffb74
#
_entry.id   36c2ab4a3d9f2d32f7cd5fd7f7cffb74
#
_cell.length_a   1.000
_cell.length_b   1.000
_cell.length_c   1.000
_cell.angle_alpha   90.00
_cell.angle_beta   90.00
_cell.angle_gamma   90.00
#
_symmetry.space_group_name_H-M   'P 1'
#
loop_
_entity.id
_entity.type
_entity.pdbx_description
1 polymer ?
#
loop_
_entity_poly.entity_id
_entity_poly.type
_entity_poly.pdbx_seq_one_letter_code
_entity_poly.pdbx_strand_id
1 'polypeptide(L)'
;MTHIELGKKVLEQAERPLKPKEIWERACEMGLDKELKKGKRKIRSSEEDEKQSIASLGSALGEHKIPKDKKQFYVARKEKGKRQETYFYWLKSREREFSPQETLNTKEKDDGQSECLGAAKKQETSFNERDLHPLLVKFLSEDPKFRLLCKTIYHERCLKDKRGKYEWNYPDIVGVYFPYNKYFPFDKYDGEILKFLHHTGQKKHKLFSFEFKVNLKLTNLKESYFQAVSNSSWVNEGYLVVKNIKEDVLDELRRLNQSFGIGVIKLESEISNSKILLPAREREIDIPTLNMLVEQSPVDFKPFMTDINTQIEKGLDTPIEMKSFDKVFNDEEMQKYIKDKGIKAE
;
A
#
# COMPACT_ATOMS: atom_id res chain seq x y z
N MET A 1 21.60 -11.55 -40.40
CA MET A 1 20.42 -11.64 -39.51
C MET A 1 20.19 -10.31 -38.82
N THR A 2 18.94 -9.93 -38.53
CA THR A 2 18.58 -8.76 -37.72
C THR A 2 18.38 -9.11 -36.23
N HIS A 3 18.37 -8.14 -35.32
CA HIS A 3 18.09 -8.39 -33.89
C HIS A 3 16.68 -8.96 -33.66
N ILE A 4 15.71 -8.61 -34.50
CA ILE A 4 14.35 -9.15 -34.46
C ILE A 4 14.35 -10.65 -34.81
N GLU A 5 15.02 -11.04 -35.89
CA GLU A 5 15.16 -12.43 -36.31
C GLU A 5 15.93 -13.27 -35.29
N LEU A 6 16.97 -12.70 -34.69
CA LEU A 6 17.73 -13.33 -33.60
C LEU A 6 16.82 -13.58 -32.38
N GLY A 7 16.12 -12.54 -31.91
CA GLY A 7 15.19 -12.66 -30.77
C GLY A 7 14.10 -13.69 -31.02
N LYS A 8 13.56 -13.75 -32.25
CA LYS A 8 12.55 -14.74 -32.65
C LYS A 8 13.08 -16.16 -32.53
N LYS A 9 14.24 -16.46 -33.14
CA LYS A 9 14.86 -17.81 -33.12
C LYS A 9 15.14 -18.30 -31.69
N VAL A 10 15.62 -17.40 -30.81
CA VAL A 10 15.89 -17.75 -29.39
C VAL A 10 14.60 -18.02 -28.65
N LEU A 11 13.57 -17.16 -28.82
CA LEU A 11 12.30 -17.30 -28.10
C LEU A 11 11.44 -18.47 -28.64
N GLU A 12 11.64 -18.92 -29.87
CA GLU A 12 11.03 -20.16 -30.41
C GLU A 12 11.47 -21.41 -29.64
N GLN A 13 12.71 -21.43 -29.16
CA GLN A 13 13.28 -22.55 -28.40
C GLN A 13 13.22 -22.32 -26.87
N ALA A 14 12.77 -21.16 -26.43
CA ALA A 14 12.66 -20.87 -25.02
C ALA A 14 11.44 -21.52 -24.36
N GLU A 15 11.57 -21.93 -23.11
CA GLU A 15 10.49 -22.51 -22.30
C GLU A 15 9.77 -21.45 -21.43
N ARG A 16 10.32 -20.25 -21.31
CA ARG A 16 9.78 -19.15 -20.53
C ARG A 16 10.11 -17.80 -21.15
N PRO A 17 9.37 -16.73 -20.82
CA PRO A 17 9.74 -15.35 -21.20
C PRO A 17 11.14 -14.98 -20.72
N LEU A 18 11.91 -14.29 -21.57
CA LEU A 18 13.30 -13.94 -21.31
C LEU A 18 13.52 -12.43 -21.37
N LYS A 19 14.46 -11.93 -20.56
CA LYS A 19 14.96 -10.54 -20.66
C LYS A 19 16.01 -10.41 -21.78
N PRO A 20 16.25 -9.22 -22.32
CA PRO A 20 17.18 -9.01 -23.43
C PRO A 20 18.59 -9.59 -23.20
N LYS A 21 19.07 -9.55 -21.96
CA LYS A 21 20.37 -10.12 -21.60
C LYS A 21 20.39 -11.65 -21.74
N GLU A 22 19.37 -12.34 -21.24
CA GLU A 22 19.25 -13.80 -21.36
C GLU A 22 19.05 -14.25 -22.83
N ILE A 23 18.32 -13.44 -23.61
CA ILE A 23 18.17 -13.71 -25.05
C ILE A 23 19.52 -13.58 -25.76
N TRP A 24 20.31 -12.59 -25.40
CA TRP A 24 21.65 -12.38 -25.96
C TRP A 24 22.61 -13.52 -25.58
N GLU A 25 22.66 -13.92 -24.32
CA GLU A 25 23.49 -15.03 -23.83
C GLU A 25 23.16 -16.32 -24.58
N ARG A 26 21.88 -16.67 -24.71
CA ARG A 26 21.45 -17.84 -25.47
C ARG A 26 21.74 -17.72 -26.97
N ALA A 27 21.64 -16.55 -27.55
CA ALA A 27 22.01 -16.33 -28.95
C ALA A 27 23.51 -16.59 -29.20
N CYS A 28 24.37 -16.21 -28.25
CA CYS A 28 25.81 -16.51 -28.29
C CYS A 28 26.06 -18.03 -28.17
N GLU A 29 25.37 -18.72 -27.25
CA GLU A 29 25.45 -20.17 -27.13
C GLU A 29 25.06 -20.89 -28.44
N MET A 30 24.04 -20.37 -29.13
CA MET A 30 23.56 -20.87 -30.42
C MET A 30 24.41 -20.40 -31.63
N GLY A 31 25.43 -19.56 -31.40
CA GLY A 31 26.28 -18.99 -32.45
C GLY A 31 25.61 -17.95 -33.37
N LEU A 32 24.40 -17.47 -33.00
CA LEU A 32 23.63 -16.54 -33.81
C LEU A 32 24.17 -15.11 -33.80
N ASP A 33 24.99 -14.76 -32.79
CA ASP A 33 25.70 -13.49 -32.68
C ASP A 33 26.61 -13.22 -33.88
N LYS A 34 27.23 -14.26 -34.43
CA LYS A 34 28.11 -14.21 -35.62
C LYS A 34 27.38 -13.91 -36.91
N GLU A 35 26.11 -14.23 -36.99
CA GLU A 35 25.25 -13.97 -38.14
C GLU A 35 24.65 -12.58 -38.21
N LEU A 36 24.80 -11.78 -37.12
CA LEU A 36 24.31 -10.39 -37.09
C LEU A 36 25.07 -9.53 -38.10
N LYS A 37 24.32 -8.76 -38.89
CA LYS A 37 24.92 -7.77 -39.82
C LYS A 37 25.61 -6.68 -38.99
N LYS A 38 26.92 -6.71 -38.91
CA LYS A 38 27.73 -5.66 -38.28
C LYS A 38 27.67 -4.40 -39.12
N GLY A 39 27.03 -3.35 -38.61
CA GLY A 39 27.10 -2.01 -39.18
C GLY A 39 28.56 -1.49 -39.08
N LYS A 40 29.00 -0.62 -40.03
CA LYS A 40 30.31 0.03 -40.01
C LYS A 40 30.46 0.82 -38.68
N ARG A 41 31.17 0.31 -37.66
CA ARG A 41 31.43 0.98 -36.38
C ARG A 41 32.90 0.88 -35.96
N LYS A 42 33.36 1.89 -35.21
CA LYS A 42 34.70 1.98 -34.61
C LYS A 42 34.92 0.80 -33.65
N ILE A 43 36.18 0.33 -33.58
CA ILE A 43 36.66 -0.71 -32.67
C ILE A 43 36.42 -0.26 -31.22
N ARG A 44 35.63 -1.02 -30.47
CA ARG A 44 35.36 -0.86 -29.05
C ARG A 44 35.82 -2.11 -28.30
N SER A 45 35.89 -2.02 -26.95
CA SER A 45 36.17 -3.21 -26.14
C SER A 45 35.02 -4.24 -26.24
N SER A 46 35.34 -5.52 -26.05
CA SER A 46 34.37 -6.62 -26.18
C SER A 46 33.14 -6.45 -25.26
N GLU A 47 33.34 -5.91 -24.05
CA GLU A 47 32.26 -5.64 -23.09
C GLU A 47 31.33 -4.49 -23.50
N GLU A 48 31.87 -3.45 -24.16
CA GLU A 48 31.04 -2.34 -24.65
C GLU A 48 30.18 -2.76 -25.85
N ASP A 49 30.72 -3.63 -26.72
CA ASP A 49 29.99 -4.18 -27.86
C ASP A 49 28.84 -5.11 -27.40
N GLU A 50 29.04 -5.87 -26.34
CA GLU A 50 28.01 -6.72 -25.75
C GLU A 50 26.90 -5.88 -25.15
N LYS A 51 27.21 -4.88 -24.31
CA LYS A 51 26.21 -3.95 -23.70
C LYS A 51 25.38 -3.26 -24.78
N GLN A 52 26.02 -2.81 -25.85
CA GLN A 52 25.35 -2.16 -26.97
C GLN A 52 24.43 -3.14 -27.74
N SER A 53 24.84 -4.37 -27.90
CA SER A 53 24.06 -5.42 -28.59
C SER A 53 22.80 -5.78 -27.77
N ILE A 54 22.93 -5.91 -26.46
CA ILE A 54 21.80 -6.14 -25.53
C ILE A 54 20.82 -4.96 -25.57
N ALA A 55 21.32 -3.72 -25.57
CA ALA A 55 20.47 -2.54 -25.66
C ALA A 55 19.74 -2.44 -27.01
N SER A 56 20.41 -2.76 -28.10
CA SER A 56 19.85 -2.78 -29.44
C SER A 56 18.79 -3.89 -29.57
N LEU A 57 19.04 -5.05 -28.98
CA LEU A 57 18.09 -6.16 -28.93
C LEU A 57 16.83 -5.77 -28.13
N GLY A 58 16.99 -5.19 -26.95
CA GLY A 58 15.85 -4.71 -26.15
C GLY A 58 14.98 -3.68 -26.88
N SER A 59 15.62 -2.75 -27.60
CA SER A 59 14.91 -1.78 -28.44
C SER A 59 14.19 -2.44 -29.62
N ALA A 60 14.79 -3.46 -30.25
CA ALA A 60 14.21 -4.18 -31.37
C ALA A 60 12.99 -5.02 -30.93
N LEU A 61 13.08 -5.71 -29.77
CA LEU A 61 11.99 -6.50 -29.20
C LEU A 61 10.80 -5.64 -28.74
N GLY A 62 11.03 -4.40 -28.32
CA GLY A 62 9.98 -3.45 -27.96
C GLY A 62 9.11 -3.02 -29.14
N GLU A 63 9.61 -3.15 -30.37
CA GLU A 63 8.89 -2.83 -31.63
C GLU A 63 8.12 -1.50 -31.57
N HIS A 64 8.72 -0.46 -31.00
CA HIS A 64 8.06 0.83 -30.71
C HIS A 64 7.50 1.55 -31.95
N LYS A 65 8.01 1.22 -33.15
CA LYS A 65 7.60 1.80 -34.44
C LYS A 65 6.62 0.93 -35.21
N ILE A 66 6.24 -0.26 -34.69
CA ILE A 66 5.36 -1.19 -35.36
C ILE A 66 3.95 -1.11 -34.75
N PRO A 67 2.87 -1.04 -35.56
CA PRO A 67 1.50 -1.10 -35.08
C PRO A 67 1.24 -2.36 -34.24
N LYS A 68 0.38 -2.25 -33.20
CA LYS A 68 0.13 -3.34 -32.22
C LYS A 68 -0.31 -4.65 -32.84
N ASP A 69 -1.07 -4.62 -33.95
CA ASP A 69 -1.57 -5.76 -34.70
C ASP A 69 -0.48 -6.51 -35.48
N LYS A 70 0.64 -5.83 -35.79
CA LYS A 70 1.77 -6.38 -36.57
C LYS A 70 2.98 -6.78 -35.73
N LYS A 71 2.92 -6.56 -34.41
CA LYS A 71 4.02 -6.92 -33.51
C LYS A 71 4.20 -8.43 -33.41
N GLN A 72 5.47 -8.88 -33.46
CA GLN A 72 5.83 -10.29 -33.30
C GLN A 72 6.10 -10.65 -31.83
N PHE A 73 6.42 -9.66 -31.00
CA PHE A 73 6.75 -9.82 -29.59
C PHE A 73 5.79 -9.04 -28.74
N TYR A 74 5.65 -9.47 -27.50
CA TYR A 74 4.98 -8.69 -26.44
C TYR A 74 5.76 -8.82 -25.14
N VAL A 75 5.50 -7.92 -24.20
CA VAL A 75 6.05 -7.97 -22.87
C VAL A 75 5.15 -8.87 -22.02
N ALA A 76 5.61 -10.09 -21.78
CA ALA A 76 4.87 -11.07 -20.99
C ALA A 76 4.92 -10.74 -19.50
N ARG A 77 6.03 -10.14 -19.02
CA ARG A 77 6.22 -9.76 -17.61
C ARG A 77 7.11 -8.53 -17.50
N LYS A 78 6.86 -7.69 -16.48
CA LYS A 78 7.72 -6.57 -16.09
C LYS A 78 8.18 -6.77 -14.66
N GLU A 79 9.45 -6.53 -14.39
CA GLU A 79 10.02 -6.51 -13.05
C GLU A 79 10.56 -5.11 -12.76
N LYS A 80 10.17 -4.54 -11.62
CA LYS A 80 10.63 -3.23 -11.18
C LYS A 80 11.90 -3.43 -10.34
N GLY A 81 13.07 -3.10 -10.91
CA GLY A 81 14.34 -3.08 -10.18
C GLY A 81 14.55 -1.75 -9.45
N LYS A 82 15.51 -1.71 -8.52
CA LYS A 82 15.83 -0.49 -7.72
C LYS A 82 16.20 0.75 -8.56
N ARG A 83 16.64 0.60 -9.80
CA ARG A 83 17.06 1.71 -10.69
C ARG A 83 16.40 1.71 -12.06
N GLN A 84 15.86 0.59 -12.52
CA GLN A 84 15.34 0.45 -13.88
C GLN A 84 14.35 -0.71 -13.97
N GLU A 85 13.30 -0.55 -14.79
CA GLU A 85 12.35 -1.64 -15.09
C GLU A 85 13.00 -2.66 -16.03
N THR A 86 12.80 -3.95 -15.75
CA THR A 86 13.25 -5.06 -16.58
C THR A 86 12.04 -5.67 -17.28
N TYR A 87 12.12 -5.79 -18.61
CA TYR A 87 11.06 -6.33 -19.44
C TYR A 87 11.41 -7.74 -19.89
N PHE A 88 10.45 -8.67 -19.77
CA PHE A 88 10.55 -10.04 -20.26
C PHE A 88 9.67 -10.18 -21.49
N TYR A 89 10.29 -10.60 -22.58
CA TYR A 89 9.66 -10.68 -23.89
C TYR A 89 9.27 -12.12 -24.23
N TRP A 90 8.16 -12.26 -24.97
CA TRP A 90 7.68 -13.52 -25.50
C TRP A 90 7.13 -13.35 -26.90
N LEU A 91 6.98 -14.49 -27.65
CA LEU A 91 6.44 -14.48 -29.00
C LEU A 91 4.91 -14.35 -28.97
N LYS A 92 4.37 -13.46 -29.79
CA LYS A 92 2.92 -13.29 -29.93
C LYS A 92 2.25 -14.55 -30.50
N SER A 93 2.95 -15.33 -31.34
CA SER A 93 2.49 -16.62 -31.84
C SER A 93 2.32 -17.70 -30.77
N ARG A 94 2.97 -17.52 -29.60
CA ARG A 94 2.93 -18.43 -28.44
C ARG A 94 2.25 -17.77 -27.21
N GLU A 95 1.42 -16.76 -27.43
CA GLU A 95 0.78 -15.96 -26.38
C GLU A 95 -0.07 -16.81 -25.43
N ARG A 96 -0.62 -17.93 -25.90
CA ARG A 96 -1.41 -18.86 -25.08
C ARG A 96 -0.60 -19.55 -23.97
N GLU A 97 0.71 -19.70 -24.16
CA GLU A 97 1.59 -20.34 -23.17
C GLU A 97 1.91 -19.42 -21.99
N PHE A 98 2.07 -18.14 -22.28
CA PHE A 98 2.30 -17.10 -21.26
C PHE A 98 1.47 -15.87 -21.62
N SER A 99 0.23 -15.82 -21.17
CA SER A 99 -0.63 -14.64 -21.38
C SER A 99 0.05 -13.39 -20.83
N PRO A 100 -0.05 -12.23 -21.53
CA PRO A 100 0.45 -10.98 -20.99
C PRO A 100 -0.18 -10.79 -19.61
N GLN A 101 0.65 -10.66 -18.59
CA GLN A 101 0.15 -10.13 -17.32
C GLN A 101 -0.26 -8.71 -17.65
N GLU A 102 -1.55 -8.46 -17.79
CA GLU A 102 -2.08 -7.12 -17.82
C GLU A 102 -1.51 -6.42 -16.60
N THR A 103 -0.67 -5.44 -16.86
CA THR A 103 -0.31 -4.48 -15.85
C THR A 103 -1.59 -3.70 -15.58
N LEU A 104 -2.46 -4.27 -14.72
CA LEU A 104 -3.33 -3.44 -13.92
C LEU A 104 -2.43 -2.38 -13.33
N ASN A 105 -2.70 -1.12 -13.65
CA ASN A 105 -2.14 0.03 -12.99
C ASN A 105 -2.61 0.02 -11.54
N THR A 106 -2.05 -0.89 -10.77
CA THR A 106 -2.02 -0.88 -9.34
C THR A 106 -0.64 -0.40 -8.96
N LYS A 107 -0.53 0.87 -8.71
CA LYS A 107 0.43 1.36 -7.74
C LYS A 107 0.15 0.55 -6.48
N GLU A 108 1.21 -0.08 -5.98
CA GLU A 108 1.24 -1.01 -4.85
C GLU A 108 1.08 -2.48 -5.25
N LYS A 109 2.22 -3.10 -5.59
CA LYS A 109 2.48 -4.51 -5.39
C LYS A 109 3.84 -4.64 -4.76
N ASP A 110 3.77 -4.85 -3.49
CA ASP A 110 4.77 -5.58 -2.75
C ASP A 110 4.27 -7.02 -2.62
N ASP A 111 4.93 -7.94 -3.29
CA ASP A 111 4.77 -9.36 -3.03
C ASP A 111 6.04 -10.09 -3.46
N GLY A 112 6.90 -10.33 -2.46
CA GLY A 112 7.95 -11.34 -2.55
C GLY A 112 7.31 -12.72 -2.64
N GLN A 113 7.37 -13.36 -3.80
CA GLN A 113 7.03 -14.77 -3.96
C GLN A 113 8.29 -15.62 -3.99
N SER A 114 8.41 -16.47 -2.97
CA SER A 114 9.13 -17.72 -3.01
C SER A 114 8.14 -18.84 -3.31
N GLU A 115 8.41 -19.61 -4.37
CA GLU A 115 7.61 -20.75 -4.80
C GLU A 115 7.72 -21.92 -3.81
N CYS A 116 6.60 -22.61 -3.57
CA CYS A 116 6.55 -24.08 -3.53
C CYS A 116 5.10 -24.57 -3.65
N LEU A 117 4.87 -25.31 -4.74
CA LEU A 117 3.95 -26.43 -4.97
C LEU A 117 2.66 -26.56 -4.13
N GLY A 118 1.53 -26.52 -4.83
CA GLY A 118 0.27 -27.05 -4.36
C GLY A 118 -0.92 -26.28 -4.90
N ALA A 119 -1.64 -26.86 -5.88
CA ALA A 119 -2.87 -26.31 -6.42
C ALA A 119 -3.92 -26.14 -5.32
N ALA A 120 -4.08 -24.93 -4.82
CA ALA A 120 -5.27 -24.48 -4.10
C ALA A 120 -5.77 -23.21 -4.82
N LYS A 121 -7.02 -23.23 -5.27
CA LYS A 121 -7.70 -22.09 -5.88
C LYS A 121 -7.47 -20.85 -5.03
N LYS A 122 -6.78 -19.82 -5.57
CA LYS A 122 -6.79 -18.47 -5.01
C LYS A 122 -8.25 -18.03 -4.98
N GLN A 123 -8.81 -17.89 -3.79
CA GLN A 123 -10.01 -17.09 -3.62
C GLN A 123 -9.61 -15.64 -3.91
N GLU A 124 -10.00 -15.14 -5.08
CA GLU A 124 -9.95 -13.71 -5.39
C GLU A 124 -10.89 -13.01 -4.41
N THR A 125 -10.32 -12.24 -3.48
CA THR A 125 -11.10 -11.31 -2.69
C THR A 125 -11.63 -10.25 -3.65
N SER A 126 -12.95 -10.12 -3.75
CA SER A 126 -13.61 -9.18 -4.67
C SER A 126 -13.49 -7.72 -4.22
N PHE A 127 -12.80 -7.42 -3.12
CA PHE A 127 -12.67 -6.09 -2.52
C PHE A 127 -11.19 -5.70 -2.34
N ASN A 128 -10.93 -4.39 -2.37
CA ASN A 128 -9.63 -3.78 -2.12
C ASN A 128 -9.45 -3.42 -0.64
N GLU A 129 -8.21 -3.15 -0.20
CA GLU A 129 -7.88 -2.70 1.15
C GLU A 129 -8.72 -1.48 1.58
N ARG A 130 -8.84 -0.50 0.72
CA ARG A 130 -9.65 0.72 0.95
C ARG A 130 -11.15 0.45 1.14
N ASP A 131 -11.66 -0.63 0.60
CA ASP A 131 -13.06 -1.02 0.82
C ASP A 131 -13.32 -1.45 2.27
N LEU A 132 -12.26 -1.71 3.04
CA LEU A 132 -12.34 -2.04 4.46
C LEU A 132 -12.23 -0.82 5.40
N HIS A 133 -11.85 0.36 4.88
CA HIS A 133 -11.75 1.58 5.69
C HIS A 133 -13.05 1.97 6.39
N PRO A 134 -14.24 1.92 5.77
CA PRO A 134 -15.49 2.22 6.47
C PRO A 134 -15.79 1.30 7.65
N LEU A 135 -15.39 0.01 7.58
CA LEU A 135 -15.52 -0.92 8.68
C LEU A 135 -14.63 -0.50 9.86
N LEU A 136 -13.38 -0.12 9.56
CA LEU A 136 -12.46 0.37 10.58
C LEU A 136 -12.96 1.67 11.20
N VAL A 137 -13.42 2.62 10.40
CA VAL A 137 -13.97 3.89 10.89
C VAL A 137 -15.14 3.65 11.85
N LYS A 138 -16.06 2.73 11.51
CA LYS A 138 -17.17 2.36 12.40
C LYS A 138 -16.66 1.72 13.70
N PHE A 139 -15.74 0.76 13.63
CA PHE A 139 -15.12 0.14 14.80
C PHE A 139 -14.50 1.19 15.73
N LEU A 140 -13.68 2.08 15.18
CA LEU A 140 -13.00 3.12 15.94
C LEU A 140 -13.95 4.17 16.56
N SER A 141 -15.09 4.38 15.94
CA SER A 141 -16.13 5.28 16.48
C SER A 141 -16.91 4.65 17.62
N GLU A 142 -17.20 3.35 17.56
CA GLU A 142 -18.09 2.65 18.50
C GLU A 142 -17.34 2.00 19.68
N ASP A 143 -16.11 1.56 19.47
CA ASP A 143 -15.32 0.89 20.50
C ASP A 143 -15.04 1.83 21.70
N PRO A 144 -15.35 1.40 22.94
CA PRO A 144 -15.22 2.25 24.14
C PRO A 144 -13.81 2.77 24.42
N LYS A 145 -12.78 2.08 23.92
CA LYS A 145 -11.38 2.49 24.07
C LYS A 145 -11.01 3.63 23.14
N PHE A 146 -11.62 3.65 21.95
CA PHE A 146 -11.26 4.60 20.92
C PHE A 146 -12.20 5.79 20.89
N ARG A 147 -13.44 5.62 20.47
CA ARG A 147 -14.43 6.69 20.25
C ARG A 147 -13.85 7.85 19.48
N LEU A 148 -13.34 7.55 18.28
CA LEU A 148 -12.63 8.50 17.44
C LEU A 148 -13.51 9.04 16.32
N LEU A 149 -13.22 10.27 15.92
CA LEU A 149 -13.57 10.77 14.60
C LEU A 149 -12.38 10.57 13.67
N CYS A 150 -12.62 9.93 12.54
CA CYS A 150 -11.58 9.45 11.66
C CYS A 150 -11.57 10.18 10.31
N LYS A 151 -10.41 10.15 9.65
CA LYS A 151 -10.21 10.64 8.28
C LYS A 151 -9.31 9.70 7.51
N THR A 152 -9.80 9.21 6.38
CA THR A 152 -8.97 8.48 5.39
C THR A 152 -8.03 9.45 4.68
N ILE A 153 -6.76 9.10 4.60
CA ILE A 153 -5.74 9.88 3.89
C ILE A 153 -5.48 9.24 2.53
N TYR A 154 -5.67 10.01 1.48
CA TYR A 154 -5.43 9.56 0.11
C TYR A 154 -4.01 9.91 -0.30
N HIS A 155 -3.10 8.95 -0.26
CA HIS A 155 -1.66 9.12 -0.57
C HIS A 155 -1.42 9.74 -1.96
N GLU A 156 -2.30 9.50 -2.91
CA GLU A 156 -2.24 10.10 -4.24
C GLU A 156 -2.50 11.61 -4.27
N ARG A 157 -3.13 12.16 -3.23
CA ARG A 157 -3.41 13.60 -3.08
C ARG A 157 -2.33 14.35 -2.31
N CYS A 158 -1.40 13.63 -1.70
CA CYS A 158 -0.27 14.21 -0.99
C CYS A 158 0.79 14.71 -1.98
N LEU A 159 1.55 15.73 -1.58
CA LEU A 159 2.68 16.22 -2.37
C LEU A 159 3.73 15.11 -2.48
N LYS A 160 4.22 14.87 -3.70
CA LYS A 160 5.21 13.83 -3.98
C LYS A 160 6.57 14.46 -4.28
N ASP A 161 7.61 13.96 -3.64
CA ASP A 161 8.98 14.20 -4.09
C ASP A 161 9.39 13.11 -5.09
N LYS A 162 10.11 13.51 -6.16
CA LYS A 162 10.64 12.60 -7.19
C LYS A 162 11.63 11.56 -6.65
N ARG A 163 12.12 11.74 -5.43
CA ARG A 163 13.13 10.86 -4.77
C ARG A 163 12.54 9.88 -3.77
N GLY A 164 11.21 9.79 -3.63
CA GLY A 164 10.56 8.93 -2.64
C GLY A 164 10.74 9.39 -1.17
N LYS A 165 11.15 10.65 -0.94
CA LYS A 165 11.46 11.20 0.39
C LYS A 165 10.28 11.10 1.38
N TYR A 166 9.06 11.05 0.86
CA TYR A 166 7.81 11.09 1.64
C TYR A 166 7.06 9.75 1.59
N GLU A 167 7.74 8.70 1.15
CA GLU A 167 7.21 7.34 1.17
C GLU A 167 7.04 6.90 2.63
N TRP A 168 5.87 6.33 2.98
CA TRP A 168 5.51 5.88 4.34
C TRP A 168 5.38 6.99 5.40
N ASN A 169 5.09 8.21 5.02
CA ASN A 169 4.86 9.28 5.98
C ASN A 169 3.42 9.34 6.48
N TYR A 170 2.47 8.89 5.68
CA TYR A 170 1.05 8.94 6.00
C TYR A 170 0.47 7.56 6.25
N PRO A 171 -0.32 7.40 7.32
CA PRO A 171 -1.14 6.21 7.52
C PRO A 171 -2.34 6.22 6.57
N ASP A 172 -3.04 5.09 6.48
CA ASP A 172 -4.28 4.99 5.73
C ASP A 172 -5.40 5.80 6.36
N ILE A 173 -5.48 5.79 7.70
CA ILE A 173 -6.49 6.51 8.46
C ILE A 173 -5.84 7.22 9.65
N VAL A 174 -6.27 8.45 9.89
CA VAL A 174 -5.98 9.21 11.11
C VAL A 174 -7.25 9.36 11.94
N GLY A 175 -7.11 9.40 13.26
CA GLY A 175 -8.23 9.58 14.18
C GLY A 175 -7.93 10.63 15.23
N VAL A 176 -8.98 11.27 15.73
CA VAL A 176 -8.89 12.22 16.83
C VAL A 176 -9.89 11.88 17.94
N TYR A 177 -9.42 11.94 19.17
CA TYR A 177 -10.23 11.81 20.38
C TYR A 177 -10.52 13.17 20.98
N PHE A 178 -11.82 13.46 21.20
CA PHE A 178 -12.29 14.68 21.85
C PHE A 178 -12.75 14.38 23.29
N PRO A 179 -11.92 14.62 24.31
CA PRO A 179 -12.21 14.17 25.69
C PRO A 179 -13.33 14.93 26.40
N TYR A 180 -13.69 16.11 25.91
CA TYR A 180 -14.54 17.02 26.66
C TYR A 180 -15.83 17.44 25.92
N ASN A 181 -16.04 16.97 24.68
CA ASN A 181 -17.22 17.38 23.95
C ASN A 181 -18.47 16.68 24.49
N LYS A 182 -19.52 17.47 24.80
CA LYS A 182 -20.78 16.99 25.38
C LYS A 182 -21.53 16.03 24.45
N TYR A 183 -21.40 16.21 23.14
CA TYR A 183 -22.13 15.44 22.13
C TYR A 183 -21.36 14.22 21.62
N PHE A 184 -20.02 14.19 21.84
CA PHE A 184 -19.17 13.11 21.36
C PHE A 184 -17.86 13.05 22.17
N PRO A 185 -17.45 11.90 22.68
CA PRO A 185 -18.16 10.61 22.79
C PRO A 185 -19.00 10.48 24.07
N PHE A 186 -19.21 11.56 24.84
CA PHE A 186 -19.69 11.52 26.20
C PHE A 186 -21.05 12.22 26.39
N ASP A 187 -22.06 11.69 25.76
CA ASP A 187 -23.47 12.04 26.03
C ASP A 187 -23.96 11.72 27.45
N LYS A 188 -23.11 11.04 28.25
CA LYS A 188 -23.44 10.53 29.59
C LYS A 188 -22.94 11.37 30.76
N TYR A 189 -22.10 12.38 30.50
CA TYR A 189 -21.57 13.22 31.56
C TYR A 189 -22.29 14.55 31.62
N ASP A 190 -22.54 15.03 32.86
CA ASP A 190 -23.06 16.37 33.10
C ASP A 190 -22.07 17.42 32.58
N GLY A 191 -22.60 18.52 32.03
CA GLY A 191 -21.80 19.59 31.43
C GLY A 191 -20.82 20.22 32.43
N GLU A 192 -21.18 20.33 33.71
CA GLU A 192 -20.28 20.88 34.73
C GLU A 192 -19.10 19.93 35.04
N ILE A 193 -19.32 18.63 34.99
CA ILE A 193 -18.24 17.66 35.14
C ILE A 193 -17.27 17.73 33.95
N LEU A 194 -17.78 17.87 32.74
CA LEU A 194 -16.92 18.04 31.54
C LEU A 194 -16.10 19.33 31.64
N LYS A 195 -16.69 20.45 32.11
CA LYS A 195 -15.97 21.71 32.34
C LYS A 195 -14.87 21.54 33.39
N PHE A 196 -15.18 20.88 34.50
CA PHE A 196 -14.19 20.59 35.55
C PHE A 196 -13.02 19.78 34.99
N LEU A 197 -13.28 18.70 34.25
CA LEU A 197 -12.25 17.87 33.62
C LEU A 197 -11.39 18.66 32.63
N HIS A 198 -12.02 19.57 31.88
CA HIS A 198 -11.32 20.46 30.96
C HIS A 198 -10.41 21.45 31.69
N HIS A 199 -10.93 22.16 32.70
CA HIS A 199 -10.16 23.13 33.48
C HIS A 199 -9.01 22.51 34.25
N THR A 200 -9.16 21.26 34.68
CA THR A 200 -8.11 20.52 35.41
C THR A 200 -7.12 19.78 34.49
N GLY A 201 -7.37 19.74 33.18
CA GLY A 201 -6.50 19.05 32.20
C GLY A 201 -6.42 17.54 32.41
N GLN A 202 -7.46 16.95 33.04
CA GLN A 202 -7.46 15.52 33.40
C GLN A 202 -7.39 14.56 32.17
N LYS A 203 -7.86 15.02 31.02
CA LYS A 203 -7.75 14.27 29.75
C LYS A 203 -7.19 15.19 28.67
N LYS A 204 -6.53 14.60 27.68
CA LYS A 204 -5.97 15.34 26.54
C LYS A 204 -6.65 14.91 25.24
N HIS A 205 -6.75 15.82 24.28
CA HIS A 205 -7.00 15.46 22.90
C HIS A 205 -5.86 14.56 22.42
N LYS A 206 -6.19 13.49 21.71
CA LYS A 206 -5.20 12.55 21.22
C LYS A 206 -5.36 12.34 19.72
N LEU A 207 -4.23 12.20 19.04
CA LEU A 207 -4.17 11.78 17.63
C LEU A 207 -3.78 10.32 17.54
N PHE A 208 -4.38 9.63 16.59
CA PHE A 208 -4.17 8.22 16.30
C PHE A 208 -3.84 8.02 14.84
N SER A 209 -3.05 7.01 14.53
CA SER A 209 -2.79 6.56 13.16
C SER A 209 -3.07 5.09 13.02
N PHE A 210 -3.59 4.70 11.86
CA PHE A 210 -3.95 3.33 11.54
C PHE A 210 -3.40 2.98 10.15
N GLU A 211 -2.51 2.01 10.11
CA GLU A 211 -2.02 1.38 8.88
C GLU A 211 -2.76 0.07 8.68
N PHE A 212 -3.35 -0.13 7.51
CA PHE A 212 -4.17 -1.30 7.22
C PHE A 212 -3.43 -2.33 6.36
N LYS A 213 -3.62 -3.61 6.65
CA LYS A 213 -3.16 -4.73 5.82
C LYS A 213 -4.20 -5.84 5.78
N VAL A 214 -4.61 -6.23 4.58
CA VAL A 214 -5.62 -7.30 4.41
C VAL A 214 -5.07 -8.63 4.95
N ASN A 215 -3.84 -8.99 4.58
CA ASN A 215 -3.23 -10.26 4.94
C ASN A 215 -1.85 -10.05 5.58
N LEU A 216 -1.69 -10.50 6.81
CA LEU A 216 -0.41 -10.46 7.51
C LEU A 216 0.19 -11.86 7.64
N LYS A 217 1.39 -12.03 7.09
CA LYS A 217 2.18 -13.27 7.08
C LYS A 217 3.60 -12.97 7.54
N LEU A 218 4.38 -13.98 7.95
CA LEU A 218 5.78 -13.78 8.34
C LEU A 218 6.63 -13.10 7.26
N THR A 219 6.29 -13.33 5.98
CA THR A 219 7.03 -12.76 4.85
C THR A 219 6.89 -11.25 4.69
N ASN A 220 5.74 -10.66 5.05
CA ASN A 220 5.48 -9.23 4.94
C ASN A 220 5.33 -8.54 6.31
N LEU A 221 5.43 -9.28 7.40
CA LEU A 221 5.24 -8.76 8.76
C LEU A 221 6.13 -7.57 9.07
N LYS A 222 7.44 -7.71 8.87
CA LYS A 222 8.40 -6.65 9.25
C LYS A 222 8.17 -5.38 8.46
N GLU A 223 7.97 -5.50 7.15
CA GLU A 223 7.69 -4.36 6.30
C GLU A 223 6.40 -3.65 6.70
N SER A 224 5.28 -4.38 6.82
CA SER A 224 3.99 -3.83 7.24
C SER A 224 4.07 -3.18 8.63
N TYR A 225 4.79 -3.80 9.56
CA TYR A 225 4.94 -3.27 10.91
C TYR A 225 5.80 -2.00 10.94
N PHE A 226 6.93 -1.98 10.19
CA PHE A 226 7.78 -0.81 10.12
C PHE A 226 7.17 0.34 9.31
N GLN A 227 6.29 0.04 8.37
CA GLN A 227 5.45 1.06 7.73
C GLN A 227 4.54 1.72 8.77
N ALA A 228 3.86 0.94 9.62
CA ALA A 228 3.07 1.48 10.73
C ALA A 228 3.92 2.26 11.75
N VAL A 229 5.16 1.84 12.03
CA VAL A 229 6.10 2.59 12.88
C VAL A 229 6.44 3.94 12.25
N SER A 230 6.78 3.97 10.96
CA SER A 230 7.18 5.19 10.24
C SER A 230 6.05 6.21 10.18
N ASN A 231 4.85 5.78 9.82
CA ASN A 231 3.72 6.67 9.61
C ASN A 231 2.96 7.03 10.90
N SER A 232 3.42 6.53 12.06
CA SER A 232 2.81 6.81 13.37
C SER A 232 3.75 7.51 14.37
N SER A 233 4.97 7.84 13.99
CA SER A 233 5.97 8.43 14.88
C SER A 233 5.52 9.76 15.50
N TRP A 234 4.60 10.44 14.88
CA TRP A 234 4.10 11.79 15.19
C TRP A 234 2.74 11.85 15.91
N VAL A 235 2.10 10.71 16.19
CA VAL A 235 0.81 10.63 16.90
C VAL A 235 0.99 10.07 18.30
N ASN A 236 -0.06 10.19 19.13
CA ASN A 236 -0.08 9.63 20.47
C ASN A 236 -0.09 8.10 20.49
N GLU A 237 -0.87 7.47 19.61
CA GLU A 237 -0.96 6.03 19.51
C GLU A 237 -1.05 5.60 18.03
N GLY A 238 -0.22 4.63 17.62
CA GLY A 238 -0.24 4.06 16.27
C GLY A 238 -0.62 2.58 16.29
N TYR A 239 -1.40 2.16 15.31
CA TYR A 239 -1.90 0.80 15.17
C TYR A 239 -1.68 0.23 13.79
N LEU A 240 -1.26 -1.03 13.74
CA LEU A 240 -1.37 -1.88 12.55
C LEU A 240 -2.71 -2.61 12.61
N VAL A 241 -3.55 -2.40 11.60
CA VAL A 241 -4.86 -3.04 11.47
C VAL A 241 -4.76 -4.17 10.47
N VAL A 242 -5.22 -5.35 10.85
CA VAL A 242 -5.16 -6.54 10.01
C VAL A 242 -6.53 -7.22 9.93
N LYS A 243 -6.91 -7.67 8.73
CA LYS A 243 -8.10 -8.52 8.57
C LYS A 243 -7.72 -9.97 8.83
N ASN A 244 -6.77 -10.51 8.08
CA ASN A 244 -6.35 -11.89 8.16
C ASN A 244 -4.95 -11.99 8.76
N ILE A 245 -4.82 -12.70 9.87
CA ILE A 245 -3.57 -12.93 10.56
C ILE A 245 -3.38 -14.42 10.85
N LYS A 246 -2.19 -14.93 10.57
CA LYS A 246 -1.81 -16.30 10.95
C LYS A 246 -1.29 -16.35 12.37
N GLU A 247 -1.51 -17.46 13.07
CA GLU A 247 -1.06 -17.64 14.47
C GLU A 247 0.45 -17.56 14.63
N ASP A 248 1.22 -18.06 13.65
CA ASP A 248 2.69 -18.03 13.63
C ASP A 248 3.28 -16.61 13.64
N VAL A 249 2.47 -15.58 13.34
CA VAL A 249 2.89 -14.18 13.31
C VAL A 249 2.78 -13.50 14.68
N LEU A 250 1.95 -14.03 15.58
CA LEU A 250 1.58 -13.35 16.83
C LEU A 250 2.77 -13.15 17.79
N ASP A 251 3.68 -14.11 17.88
CA ASP A 251 4.83 -14.01 18.79
C ASP A 251 5.81 -12.92 18.33
N GLU A 252 6.07 -12.85 17.03
CA GLU A 252 6.91 -11.77 16.49
C GLU A 252 6.23 -10.41 16.61
N LEU A 253 4.90 -10.34 16.44
CA LEU A 253 4.14 -9.10 16.68
C LEU A 253 4.25 -8.64 18.14
N ARG A 254 4.17 -9.56 19.11
CA ARG A 254 4.35 -9.23 20.54
C ARG A 254 5.74 -8.65 20.80
N ARG A 255 6.77 -9.29 20.23
CA ARG A 255 8.16 -8.82 20.34
C ARG A 255 8.32 -7.40 19.72
N LEU A 256 7.77 -7.16 18.55
CA LEU A 256 7.82 -5.87 17.87
C LEU A 256 7.01 -4.81 18.64
N ASN A 257 5.83 -5.16 19.15
CA ASN A 257 5.00 -4.25 19.98
C ASN A 257 5.75 -3.82 21.26
N GLN A 258 6.40 -4.74 21.94
CA GLN A 258 7.23 -4.41 23.11
C GLN A 258 8.36 -3.42 22.77
N SER A 259 8.99 -3.61 21.62
CA SER A 259 10.13 -2.77 21.19
C SER A 259 9.69 -1.39 20.71
N PHE A 260 8.69 -1.34 19.86
CA PHE A 260 8.32 -0.12 19.11
C PHE A 260 6.97 0.50 19.54
N GLY A 261 6.14 -0.23 20.29
CA GLY A 261 4.91 0.31 20.86
C GLY A 261 3.74 0.50 19.91
N ILE A 262 3.81 -0.06 18.68
CA ILE A 262 2.67 -0.04 17.75
C ILE A 262 1.69 -1.13 18.15
N GLY A 263 0.42 -0.75 18.33
CA GLY A 263 -0.65 -1.69 18.64
C GLY A 263 -1.07 -2.52 17.43
N VAL A 264 -1.86 -3.55 17.66
CA VAL A 264 -2.40 -4.40 16.60
C VAL A 264 -3.88 -4.60 16.82
N ILE A 265 -4.67 -4.32 15.79
CA ILE A 265 -6.12 -4.53 15.76
C ILE A 265 -6.43 -5.62 14.73
N LYS A 266 -7.22 -6.63 15.11
CA LYS A 266 -7.86 -7.55 14.18
C LYS A 266 -9.23 -7.00 13.84
N LEU A 267 -9.44 -6.64 12.58
CA LEU A 267 -10.70 -6.14 12.06
C LEU A 267 -11.48 -7.28 11.41
N GLU A 268 -12.70 -7.48 11.85
CA GLU A 268 -13.61 -8.51 11.31
C GLU A 268 -14.69 -7.88 10.44
N SER A 269 -15.29 -8.67 9.58
CA SER A 269 -16.42 -8.21 8.75
C SER A 269 -17.64 -7.88 9.61
N GLU A 270 -17.85 -8.63 10.68
CA GLU A 270 -18.77 -8.29 11.76
C GLU A 270 -17.99 -7.47 12.80
N ILE A 271 -18.28 -6.18 12.87
CA ILE A 271 -17.50 -5.20 13.63
C ILE A 271 -17.43 -5.52 15.12
N SER A 272 -18.51 -6.07 15.70
CA SER A 272 -18.57 -6.52 17.09
C SER A 272 -17.53 -7.59 17.44
N ASN A 273 -17.04 -8.35 16.47
CA ASN A 273 -16.00 -9.37 16.64
C ASN A 273 -14.59 -8.80 16.49
N SER A 274 -14.47 -7.56 16.05
CA SER A 274 -13.17 -6.88 15.94
C SER A 274 -12.55 -6.65 17.31
N LYS A 275 -11.23 -6.77 17.42
CA LYS A 275 -10.55 -6.69 18.72
C LYS A 275 -9.15 -6.13 18.64
N ILE A 276 -8.72 -5.50 19.72
CA ILE A 276 -7.35 -5.08 19.93
C ILE A 276 -6.56 -6.32 20.40
N LEU A 277 -5.67 -6.83 19.55
CA LEU A 277 -4.79 -7.95 19.89
C LEU A 277 -3.65 -7.50 20.80
N LEU A 278 -3.06 -6.35 20.50
CA LEU A 278 -1.97 -5.75 21.25
C LEU A 278 -2.24 -4.25 21.40
N PRO A 279 -2.16 -3.68 22.63
CA PRO A 279 -2.35 -2.26 22.83
C PRO A 279 -1.15 -1.47 22.30
N ALA A 280 -1.40 -0.27 21.78
CA ALA A 280 -0.33 0.67 21.48
C ALA A 280 0.24 1.29 22.77
N ARG A 281 1.50 1.72 22.69
CA ARG A 281 2.11 2.55 23.72
C ARG A 281 1.82 4.02 23.43
N GLU A 282 1.27 4.73 24.40
CA GLU A 282 1.10 6.17 24.30
C GLU A 282 2.45 6.89 24.27
N ARG A 283 2.57 7.89 23.42
CA ARG A 283 3.76 8.75 23.28
C ARG A 283 3.36 10.21 23.11
N GLU A 284 4.31 11.11 23.25
CA GLU A 284 4.12 12.51 22.93
C GLU A 284 4.14 12.75 21.42
N ILE A 285 3.43 13.79 20.98
CA ILE A 285 3.36 14.18 19.57
C ILE A 285 4.71 14.77 19.14
N ASP A 286 5.26 14.25 18.03
CA ASP A 286 6.40 14.86 17.36
C ASP A 286 5.94 16.05 16.49
N ILE A 287 6.04 17.24 17.06
CA ILE A 287 5.57 18.48 16.44
C ILE A 287 6.27 18.80 15.12
N PRO A 288 7.62 18.66 14.96
CA PRO A 288 8.29 18.88 13.68
C PRO A 288 7.76 18.00 12.56
N THR A 289 7.58 16.70 12.84
CA THR A 289 7.02 15.76 11.84
C THR A 289 5.56 16.09 11.54
N LEU A 290 4.73 16.37 12.56
CA LEU A 290 3.34 16.77 12.38
C LEU A 290 3.21 18.01 11.47
N ASN A 291 4.03 19.04 11.70
CA ASN A 291 4.04 20.25 10.87
C ASN A 291 4.39 19.95 9.42
N MET A 292 5.42 19.14 9.18
CA MET A 292 5.81 18.69 7.85
C MET A 292 4.64 17.99 7.12
N LEU A 293 3.91 17.11 7.81
CA LEU A 293 2.80 16.37 7.25
C LEU A 293 1.61 17.28 6.89
N VAL A 294 1.29 18.25 7.73
CA VAL A 294 0.24 19.25 7.44
C VAL A 294 0.55 20.01 6.15
N GLU A 295 1.81 20.37 5.92
CA GLU A 295 2.24 21.05 4.71
C GLU A 295 2.17 20.15 3.46
N GLN A 296 2.47 18.86 3.62
CA GLN A 296 2.54 17.90 2.50
C GLN A 296 1.18 17.34 2.08
N SER A 297 0.15 17.39 2.93
CA SER A 297 -1.21 16.93 2.61
C SER A 297 -2.24 18.05 2.70
N PRO A 298 -2.25 18.96 1.72
CA PRO A 298 -3.13 20.14 1.75
C PRO A 298 -4.61 19.80 1.53
N VAL A 299 -4.93 18.62 1.02
CA VAL A 299 -6.31 18.23 0.65
C VAL A 299 -6.99 17.45 1.75
N ASP A 300 -6.29 16.52 2.41
CA ASP A 300 -6.91 15.62 3.39
C ASP A 300 -6.48 15.97 4.83
N PHE A 301 -5.17 16.01 5.12
CA PHE A 301 -4.68 16.14 6.48
C PHE A 301 -4.74 17.57 7.02
N LYS A 302 -4.40 18.56 6.19
CA LYS A 302 -4.48 19.97 6.61
C LYS A 302 -5.91 20.40 6.96
N PRO A 303 -6.96 20.11 6.16
CA PRO A 303 -8.35 20.37 6.54
C PRO A 303 -8.78 19.61 7.80
N PHE A 304 -8.38 18.35 7.96
CA PHE A 304 -8.63 17.57 9.16
C PHE A 304 -8.10 18.29 10.42
N MET A 305 -6.84 18.76 10.40
CA MET A 305 -6.25 19.51 11.52
C MET A 305 -6.93 20.85 11.76
N THR A 306 -7.34 21.54 10.69
CA THR A 306 -8.09 22.80 10.78
C THR A 306 -9.43 22.60 11.49
N ASP A 307 -10.15 21.54 11.15
CA ASP A 307 -11.45 21.27 11.74
C ASP A 307 -11.32 20.80 13.21
N ILE A 308 -10.28 20.05 13.55
CA ILE A 308 -9.97 19.73 14.95
C ILE A 308 -9.81 21.02 15.75
N ASN A 309 -8.96 21.94 15.29
CA ASN A 309 -8.73 23.21 15.98
C ASN A 309 -10.02 24.04 16.12
N THR A 310 -10.79 24.13 15.03
CA THR A 310 -12.08 24.83 15.02
C THR A 310 -13.06 24.23 16.06
N GLN A 311 -13.10 22.90 16.18
CA GLN A 311 -13.95 22.23 17.17
C GLN A 311 -13.49 22.48 18.61
N ILE A 312 -12.19 22.50 18.83
CA ILE A 312 -11.62 22.84 20.15
C ILE A 312 -11.96 24.29 20.53
N GLU A 313 -11.83 25.23 19.59
CA GLU A 313 -12.15 26.65 19.78
C GLU A 313 -13.65 26.92 20.03
N LYS A 314 -14.54 26.17 19.36
CA LYS A 314 -16.00 26.24 19.57
C LYS A 314 -16.42 25.78 20.98
N GLY A 315 -15.57 25.02 21.66
CA GLY A 315 -15.75 24.60 23.04
C GLY A 315 -16.63 23.35 23.21
N LEU A 316 -16.95 23.11 24.50
CA LEU A 316 -17.50 21.83 24.96
C LEU A 316 -18.98 21.61 24.61
N ASP A 317 -19.74 22.70 24.50
CA ASP A 317 -21.20 22.67 24.35
C ASP A 317 -21.67 22.79 22.87
N THR A 318 -20.74 22.69 21.90
CA THR A 318 -21.07 22.79 20.49
C THR A 318 -20.99 21.41 19.84
N PRO A 319 -22.02 20.96 19.08
CA PRO A 319 -21.94 19.74 18.32
C PRO A 319 -20.76 19.74 17.34
N ILE A 320 -20.07 18.61 17.21
CA ILE A 320 -18.96 18.48 16.28
C ILE A 320 -19.48 18.47 14.84
N GLU A 321 -18.93 19.36 14.02
CA GLU A 321 -19.24 19.37 12.60
C GLU A 321 -18.49 18.23 11.87
N MET A 322 -19.24 17.34 11.22
CA MET A 322 -18.70 16.11 10.62
C MET A 322 -18.15 16.31 9.19
N LYS A 323 -17.97 17.55 8.70
CA LYS A 323 -17.66 17.81 7.28
C LYS A 323 -16.36 17.20 6.78
N SER A 324 -15.30 17.24 7.57
CA SER A 324 -13.98 16.69 7.20
C SER A 324 -13.72 15.30 7.72
N PHE A 325 -14.62 14.75 8.53
CA PHE A 325 -14.48 13.41 9.04
C PHE A 325 -15.17 12.40 8.11
N ASP A 326 -14.69 11.20 8.10
CA ASP A 326 -15.32 10.11 7.34
C ASP A 326 -16.67 9.76 7.96
N LYS A 327 -17.64 9.47 7.10
CA LYS A 327 -18.98 9.07 7.55
C LYS A 327 -18.92 7.75 8.32
N VAL A 328 -19.47 7.74 9.52
CA VAL A 328 -19.74 6.50 10.25
C VAL A 328 -21.07 5.93 9.77
N PHE A 329 -21.04 4.75 9.17
CA PHE A 329 -22.26 4.07 8.72
C PHE A 329 -23.02 3.51 9.91
N ASN A 330 -24.37 3.62 9.87
CA ASN A 330 -25.21 2.87 10.79
C ASN A 330 -25.20 1.37 10.43
N ASP A 331 -25.85 0.52 11.23
CA ASP A 331 -25.79 -0.93 11.03
C ASP A 331 -26.40 -1.37 9.70
N GLU A 332 -27.51 -0.77 9.29
CA GLU A 332 -28.18 -1.09 8.02
C GLU A 332 -27.31 -0.65 6.82
N GLU A 333 -26.77 0.56 6.86
CA GLU A 333 -25.84 1.08 5.84
C GLU A 333 -24.61 0.19 5.74
N MET A 334 -24.04 -0.24 6.87
CA MET A 334 -22.85 -1.07 6.91
C MET A 334 -23.12 -2.47 6.33
N GLN A 335 -24.22 -3.09 6.70
CA GLN A 335 -24.60 -4.40 6.15
C GLN A 335 -24.80 -4.33 4.63
N LYS A 336 -25.48 -3.28 4.15
CA LYS A 336 -25.64 -3.04 2.72
C LYS A 336 -24.28 -2.86 2.04
N TYR A 337 -23.39 -2.04 2.61
CA TYR A 337 -22.05 -1.78 2.10
C TYR A 337 -21.21 -3.06 1.99
N ILE A 338 -21.20 -3.89 3.04
CA ILE A 338 -20.49 -5.18 3.08
C ILE A 338 -20.99 -6.10 1.95
N LYS A 339 -22.31 -6.17 1.77
CA LYS A 339 -22.92 -6.97 0.71
C LYS A 339 -22.56 -6.46 -0.68
N ASP A 340 -22.69 -5.15 -0.90
CA ASP A 340 -22.41 -4.51 -2.20
C ASP A 340 -20.93 -4.67 -2.60
N LYS A 341 -20.02 -4.67 -1.63
CA LYS A 341 -18.57 -4.86 -1.84
C LYS A 341 -18.14 -6.34 -1.86
N GLY A 342 -19.04 -7.26 -1.59
CA GLY A 342 -18.71 -8.69 -1.53
C GLY A 342 -17.73 -9.06 -0.42
N ILE A 343 -17.69 -8.29 0.67
CA ILE A 343 -16.87 -8.57 1.83
C ILE A 343 -17.49 -9.72 2.60
N LYS A 344 -16.85 -10.90 2.57
CA LYS A 344 -17.38 -12.09 3.24
C LYS A 344 -17.09 -12.03 4.74
N ALA A 345 -18.07 -12.40 5.55
CA ALA A 345 -17.84 -12.85 6.92
C ALA A 345 -17.03 -14.16 6.87
N GLU A 346 -15.94 -14.24 7.62
CA GLU A 346 -15.20 -15.50 7.84
C GLU A 346 -15.79 -16.28 9.00
#